data_b9804dfa58f95160f2848e9ca0882f00
#
_entry.id   b9804dfa58f95160f2848e9ca0882f00
#
_cell.length_a   1.000
_cell.length_b   1.000
_cell.length_c   1.000
_cell.angle_alpha   90.00
_cell.angle_beta   90.00
_cell.angle_gamma   90.00
#
_symmetry.space_group_name_H-M   'P 1'
#
loop_
_entity.id
_entity.type
_entity.pdbx_description
1 polymer ?
#
loop_
_entity_poly.entity_id
_entity_poly.type
_entity_poly.pdbx_seq_one_letter_code
_entity_poly.pdbx_strand_id
1 'polypeptide(L)'
;MNPVLFAGAILGLLSVMIGASVEHVIKPNVEPEVFRWTMTAVRYHQIGALAVFAIGLSLAAGLRPAQARWLNISGGLFMLGTVLFSFSIYLTAITGIEKLTYITPIGGTVLMAAWAAAAWGALRHGKGDGNRA
;
A
#
# COMPACT_ATOMS: atom_id res chain seq x y z
N MET A 1 3.17 20.38 -5.23
CA MET A 1 2.34 19.15 -5.32
C MET A 1 2.92 18.10 -4.38
N ASN A 2 2.11 17.41 -3.59
CA ASN A 2 2.54 16.31 -2.72
C ASN A 2 2.27 14.98 -3.45
N PRO A 3 3.29 14.35 -4.08
CA PRO A 3 3.08 13.17 -4.92
C PRO A 3 2.65 11.95 -4.11
N VAL A 4 3.08 11.83 -2.85
CA VAL A 4 2.70 10.71 -1.97
C VAL A 4 1.22 10.80 -1.62
N LEU A 5 0.75 11.99 -1.24
CA LEU A 5 -0.67 12.23 -0.94
C LEU A 5 -1.55 11.96 -2.17
N PHE A 6 -1.12 12.45 -3.33
CA PHE A 6 -1.83 12.23 -4.59
C PHE A 6 -1.92 10.74 -4.94
N ALA A 7 -0.79 10.01 -4.84
CA ALA A 7 -0.76 8.57 -5.09
C ALA A 7 -1.67 7.79 -4.13
N GLY A 8 -1.68 8.15 -2.84
CA GLY A 8 -2.59 7.54 -1.87
C GLY A 8 -4.06 7.76 -2.21
N ALA A 9 -4.43 8.97 -2.65
CA ALA A 9 -5.78 9.28 -3.09
C ALA A 9 -6.20 8.46 -4.33
N ILE A 10 -5.31 8.34 -5.32
CA ILE A 10 -5.56 7.53 -6.53
C ILE A 10 -5.69 6.05 -6.19
N LEU A 11 -4.79 5.51 -5.36
CA LEU A 11 -4.91 4.12 -4.88
C LEU A 11 -6.24 3.91 -4.14
N GLY A 12 -6.65 4.86 -3.30
CA GLY A 12 -7.93 4.83 -2.61
C GLY A 12 -9.11 4.78 -3.57
N LEU A 13 -9.14 5.66 -4.57
CA LEU A 13 -10.18 5.68 -5.61
C LEU A 13 -10.24 4.32 -6.34
N LEU A 14 -9.09 3.81 -6.79
CA LEU A 14 -9.01 2.52 -7.50
C LEU A 14 -9.47 1.37 -6.59
N SER A 15 -9.14 1.39 -5.31
CA SER A 15 -9.55 0.33 -4.37
C SER A 15 -11.07 0.25 -4.20
N VAL A 16 -11.76 1.39 -4.20
CA VAL A 16 -13.23 1.46 -4.14
C VAL A 16 -13.83 0.95 -5.44
N MET A 17 -13.33 1.38 -6.59
CA MET A 17 -13.82 0.95 -7.90
C MET A 17 -13.66 -0.56 -8.09
N ILE A 18 -12.49 -1.09 -7.77
CA ILE A 18 -12.21 -2.54 -7.88
C ILE A 18 -13.07 -3.31 -6.87
N GLY A 19 -13.10 -2.86 -5.62
CA GLY A 19 -13.90 -3.53 -4.58
C GLY A 19 -15.37 -3.63 -4.92
N ALA A 20 -15.96 -2.56 -5.47
CA ALA A 20 -17.33 -2.56 -5.95
C ALA A 20 -17.55 -3.52 -7.14
N SER A 21 -16.53 -3.66 -8.00
CA SER A 21 -16.62 -4.51 -9.19
C SER A 21 -16.44 -6.00 -8.88
N VAL A 22 -15.76 -6.35 -7.79
CA VAL A 22 -15.41 -7.75 -7.47
C VAL A 22 -16.63 -8.64 -7.32
N GLU A 23 -17.67 -8.18 -6.61
CA GLU A 23 -18.90 -8.96 -6.38
C GLU A 23 -19.71 -9.17 -7.67
N HIS A 24 -19.71 -8.19 -8.57
CA HIS A 24 -20.56 -8.19 -9.75
C HIS A 24 -19.88 -8.74 -10.99
N VAL A 25 -18.56 -8.52 -11.13
CA VAL A 25 -17.83 -8.86 -12.35
C VAL A 25 -16.93 -10.09 -12.15
N ILE A 26 -16.20 -10.17 -11.05
CA ILE A 26 -15.22 -11.24 -10.85
C ILE A 26 -15.88 -12.49 -10.26
N LYS A 27 -16.64 -12.34 -9.19
CA LYS A 27 -17.26 -13.46 -8.45
C LYS A 27 -18.03 -14.46 -9.32
N PRO A 28 -18.86 -14.03 -10.30
CA PRO A 28 -19.62 -14.98 -11.14
C PRO A 28 -18.74 -15.76 -12.11
N ASN A 29 -17.52 -15.33 -12.36
CA ASN A 29 -16.65 -15.83 -13.43
C ASN A 29 -15.39 -16.55 -12.94
N VAL A 30 -15.22 -16.72 -11.63
CA VAL A 30 -14.04 -17.36 -11.04
C VAL A 30 -14.43 -18.40 -10.00
N GLU A 31 -13.50 -19.32 -9.74
CA GLU A 31 -13.65 -20.29 -8.65
C GLU A 31 -13.69 -19.58 -7.28
N PRO A 32 -14.41 -20.16 -6.28
CA PRO A 32 -14.55 -19.55 -4.95
C PRO A 32 -13.21 -19.22 -4.27
N GLU A 33 -12.17 -19.98 -4.55
CA GLU A 33 -10.83 -19.76 -4.03
C GLU A 33 -10.19 -18.49 -4.63
N VAL A 34 -10.30 -18.30 -5.94
CA VAL A 34 -9.80 -17.11 -6.64
C VAL A 34 -10.54 -15.86 -6.17
N PHE A 35 -11.86 -15.97 -5.95
CA PHE A 35 -12.64 -14.89 -5.36
C PHE A 35 -12.13 -14.52 -3.97
N ARG A 36 -11.84 -15.51 -3.11
CA ARG A 36 -11.26 -15.26 -1.77
C ARG A 36 -9.91 -14.55 -1.83
N TRP A 37 -9.03 -14.95 -2.76
CA TRP A 37 -7.76 -14.25 -2.98
C TRP A 37 -7.97 -12.81 -3.43
N THR A 38 -8.92 -12.59 -4.32
CA THR A 38 -9.26 -11.25 -4.84
C THR A 38 -9.77 -10.34 -3.71
N MET A 39 -10.61 -10.86 -2.82
CA MET A 39 -11.06 -10.10 -1.64
C MET A 39 -9.92 -9.76 -0.67
N THR A 40 -8.94 -10.66 -0.54
CA THR A 40 -7.72 -10.38 0.21
C THR A 40 -6.91 -9.26 -0.45
N ALA A 41 -6.76 -9.31 -1.77
CA ALA A 41 -6.09 -8.27 -2.53
C ALA A 41 -6.76 -6.89 -2.37
N VAL A 42 -8.10 -6.82 -2.42
CA VAL A 42 -8.86 -5.58 -2.18
C VAL A 42 -8.58 -5.03 -0.79
N ARG A 43 -8.56 -5.87 0.23
CA ARG A 43 -8.28 -5.47 1.61
C ARG A 43 -6.87 -4.87 1.75
N TYR A 44 -5.85 -5.52 1.21
CA TYR A 44 -4.48 -5.00 1.26
C TYR A 44 -4.30 -3.75 0.39
N HIS A 45 -5.01 -3.64 -0.73
CA HIS A 45 -5.04 -2.43 -1.53
C HIS A 45 -5.62 -1.24 -0.74
N GLN A 46 -6.74 -1.43 -0.03
CA GLN A 46 -7.35 -0.41 0.81
C GLN A 46 -6.42 0.02 1.95
N ILE A 47 -5.81 -0.95 2.65
CA ILE A 47 -4.85 -0.67 3.73
C ILE A 47 -3.64 0.09 3.18
N GLY A 48 -3.07 -0.35 2.04
CA GLY A 48 -1.95 0.32 1.39
C GLY A 48 -2.28 1.75 0.97
N ALA A 49 -3.45 1.96 0.37
CA ALA A 49 -3.92 3.28 -0.03
C ALA A 49 -4.04 4.23 1.17
N LEU A 50 -4.65 3.76 2.27
CA LEU A 50 -4.79 4.54 3.50
C LEU A 50 -3.44 4.86 4.13
N ALA A 51 -2.50 3.90 4.15
CA ALA A 51 -1.16 4.12 4.65
C ALA A 51 -0.41 5.18 3.84
N VAL A 52 -0.43 5.09 2.50
CA VAL A 52 0.19 6.08 1.61
C VAL A 52 -0.46 7.46 1.79
N PHE A 53 -1.78 7.52 1.89
CA PHE A 53 -2.51 8.77 2.09
C PHE A 53 -2.14 9.42 3.43
N ALA A 54 -2.13 8.64 4.54
CA ALA A 54 -1.75 9.12 5.87
C ALA A 54 -0.30 9.60 5.91
N ILE A 55 0.63 8.89 5.26
CA ILE A 55 2.03 9.33 5.12
C ILE A 55 2.09 10.65 4.35
N GLY A 56 1.34 10.78 3.26
CA GLY A 56 1.27 12.00 2.47
C GLY A 56 0.79 13.20 3.30
N LEU A 57 -0.24 13.02 4.13
CA LEU A 57 -0.72 14.06 5.06
C LEU A 57 0.35 14.42 6.10
N SER A 58 1.03 13.42 6.66
CA SER A 58 2.09 13.64 7.64
C SER A 58 3.26 14.43 7.05
N LEU A 59 3.66 14.13 5.81
CA LEU A 59 4.71 14.87 5.11
C LEU A 59 4.31 16.33 4.83
N ALA A 60 3.02 16.60 4.59
CA ALA A 60 2.50 17.97 4.41
C ALA A 60 2.52 18.79 5.70
N ALA A 61 2.52 18.17 6.86
CA ALA A 61 2.52 18.81 8.17
C ALA A 61 3.90 19.38 8.60
N GLY A 62 4.95 19.17 7.80
CA GLY A 62 6.28 19.76 8.08
C GLY A 62 7.08 18.97 9.11
N LEU A 63 7.45 17.74 8.77
CA LEU A 63 8.25 16.86 9.63
C LEU A 63 9.73 17.22 9.64
N ARG A 64 10.45 16.76 10.67
CA ARG A 64 11.91 16.81 10.72
C ARG A 64 12.53 16.03 9.53
N PRO A 65 13.66 16.48 8.96
CA PRO A 65 14.23 15.85 7.75
C PRO A 65 14.47 14.34 7.87
N ALA A 66 14.95 13.87 9.01
CA ALA A 66 15.20 12.45 9.24
C ALA A 66 13.89 11.62 9.24
N GLN A 67 12.84 12.13 9.87
CA GLN A 67 11.53 11.50 9.91
C GLN A 67 10.88 11.52 8.53
N ALA A 68 10.89 12.67 7.85
CA ALA A 68 10.36 12.84 6.51
C ALA A 68 11.00 11.85 5.52
N ARG A 69 12.34 11.66 5.61
CA ARG A 69 13.06 10.70 4.78
C ARG A 69 12.52 9.27 4.94
N TRP A 70 12.37 8.79 6.18
CA TRP A 70 11.88 7.42 6.43
C TRP A 70 10.43 7.25 6.05
N LEU A 71 9.58 8.26 6.25
CA LEU A 71 8.19 8.23 5.79
C LEU A 71 8.09 8.26 4.26
N ASN A 72 8.95 8.99 3.56
CA ASN A 72 9.00 8.92 2.09
C ASN A 72 9.40 7.52 1.60
N ILE A 73 10.41 6.90 2.23
CA ILE A 73 10.80 5.51 1.92
C ILE A 73 9.62 4.57 2.17
N SER A 74 8.98 4.67 3.32
CA SER A 74 7.81 3.87 3.67
C SER A 74 6.66 4.05 2.68
N GLY A 75 6.33 5.29 2.31
CA GLY A 75 5.29 5.59 1.32
C GLY A 75 5.59 4.96 -0.04
N GLY A 76 6.84 5.05 -0.51
CA GLY A 76 7.29 4.40 -1.74
C GLY A 76 7.18 2.87 -1.68
N LEU A 77 7.56 2.27 -0.55
CA LEU A 77 7.43 0.83 -0.33
C LEU A 77 5.97 0.38 -0.24
N PHE A 78 5.08 1.17 0.40
CA PHE A 78 3.66 0.86 0.41
C PHE A 78 3.06 0.91 -1.00
N MET A 79 3.39 1.91 -1.80
CA MET A 79 2.93 1.99 -3.21
C MET A 79 3.40 0.77 -4.00
N LEU A 80 4.69 0.46 -3.96
CA LEU A 80 5.27 -0.68 -4.67
C LEU A 80 4.68 -2.01 -4.17
N GLY A 81 4.63 -2.22 -2.85
CA GLY A 81 4.12 -3.44 -2.26
C GLY A 81 2.63 -3.66 -2.56
N THR A 82 1.82 -2.61 -2.52
CA THR A 82 0.40 -2.67 -2.88
C THR A 82 0.22 -3.07 -4.35
N VAL A 83 0.99 -2.49 -5.25
CA VAL A 83 0.94 -2.85 -6.67
C VAL A 83 1.36 -4.31 -6.87
N LEU A 84 2.51 -4.72 -6.34
CA LEU A 84 3.00 -6.10 -6.51
C LEU A 84 2.07 -7.13 -5.87
N PHE A 85 1.51 -6.84 -4.70
CA PHE A 85 0.64 -7.77 -3.97
C PHE A 85 -0.76 -7.84 -4.59
N SER A 86 -1.45 -6.71 -4.67
CA SER A 86 -2.87 -6.71 -5.02
C SER A 86 -3.10 -6.82 -6.52
N PHE A 87 -2.31 -6.12 -7.33
CA PHE A 87 -2.51 -6.15 -8.79
C PHE A 87 -2.08 -7.47 -9.41
N SER A 88 -1.11 -8.21 -8.84
CA SER A 88 -0.80 -9.56 -9.30
C SER A 88 -2.00 -10.51 -9.16
N ILE A 89 -2.73 -10.41 -8.05
CA ILE A 89 -3.94 -11.20 -7.80
C ILE A 89 -5.08 -10.74 -8.72
N TYR A 90 -5.29 -9.44 -8.90
CA TYR A 90 -6.31 -8.93 -9.82
C TYR A 90 -6.07 -9.43 -11.26
N LEU A 91 -4.83 -9.35 -11.72
CA LEU A 91 -4.47 -9.85 -13.03
C LEU A 91 -4.68 -11.36 -13.15
N THR A 92 -4.35 -12.13 -12.13
CA THR A 92 -4.63 -13.57 -12.09
C THR A 92 -6.13 -13.85 -12.21
N ALA A 93 -6.96 -13.13 -11.46
CA ALA A 93 -8.41 -13.29 -11.49
C ALA A 93 -9.03 -12.96 -12.85
N ILE A 94 -8.47 -11.98 -13.56
CA ILE A 94 -8.98 -11.54 -14.87
C ILE A 94 -8.45 -12.41 -16.00
N THR A 95 -7.17 -12.81 -15.96
CA THR A 95 -6.50 -13.50 -17.07
C THR A 95 -6.47 -15.04 -16.93
N GLY A 96 -6.69 -15.56 -15.72
CA GLY A 96 -6.50 -16.97 -15.41
C GLY A 96 -5.03 -17.42 -15.38
N ILE A 97 -4.07 -16.51 -15.47
CA ILE A 97 -2.63 -16.83 -15.47
C ILE A 97 -2.14 -16.96 -14.02
N GLU A 98 -2.17 -18.17 -13.48
CA GLU A 98 -1.78 -18.44 -12.09
C GLU A 98 -0.32 -18.04 -11.76
N LYS A 99 0.59 -18.10 -12.73
CA LYS A 99 1.99 -17.71 -12.53
C LYS A 99 2.18 -16.29 -12.01
N LEU A 100 1.22 -15.40 -12.23
CA LEU A 100 1.25 -14.03 -11.71
C LEU A 100 1.21 -13.99 -10.18
N THR A 101 0.63 -15.02 -9.53
CA THR A 101 0.61 -15.11 -8.07
C THR A 101 1.99 -15.29 -7.44
N TYR A 102 3.02 -15.69 -8.20
CA TYR A 102 4.40 -15.76 -7.69
C TYR A 102 4.98 -14.38 -7.35
N ILE A 103 4.40 -13.30 -7.87
CA ILE A 103 4.77 -11.92 -7.53
C ILE A 103 4.18 -11.52 -6.16
N THR A 104 3.06 -12.09 -5.77
CA THR A 104 2.33 -11.75 -4.54
C THR A 104 3.18 -11.84 -3.26
N PRO A 105 3.97 -12.92 -3.00
CA PRO A 105 4.83 -12.99 -1.81
C PRO A 105 5.89 -11.89 -1.77
N ILE A 106 6.41 -11.48 -2.92
CA ILE A 106 7.38 -10.36 -3.03
C ILE A 106 6.68 -9.07 -2.58
N GLY A 107 5.47 -8.83 -3.10
CA GLY A 107 4.66 -7.69 -2.68
C GLY A 107 4.38 -7.67 -1.18
N GLY A 108 4.03 -8.83 -0.60
CA GLY A 108 3.82 -8.98 0.84
C GLY A 108 5.07 -8.64 1.66
N THR A 109 6.24 -9.10 1.23
CA THR A 109 7.54 -8.77 1.87
C THR A 109 7.83 -7.27 1.81
N VAL A 110 7.56 -6.64 0.67
CA VAL A 110 7.73 -5.19 0.49
C VAL A 110 6.78 -4.41 1.42
N LEU A 111 5.52 -4.87 1.59
CA LEU A 111 4.57 -4.27 2.54
C LEU A 111 5.07 -4.38 3.99
N MET A 112 5.65 -5.52 4.39
CA MET A 112 6.26 -5.66 5.72
C MET A 112 7.43 -4.68 5.90
N ALA A 113 8.29 -4.53 4.90
CA ALA A 113 9.39 -3.55 4.92
C ALA A 113 8.86 -2.11 5.00
N ALA A 114 7.72 -1.80 4.36
CA ALA A 114 7.08 -0.50 4.42
C ALA A 114 6.66 -0.14 5.86
N TRP A 115 6.03 -1.08 6.57
CA TRP A 115 5.66 -0.90 7.98
C TRP A 115 6.88 -0.74 8.88
N ALA A 116 7.94 -1.53 8.65
CA ALA A 116 9.18 -1.41 9.40
C ALA A 116 9.84 -0.04 9.20
N ALA A 117 9.85 0.48 7.97
CA ALA A 117 10.35 1.82 7.67
C ALA A 117 9.53 2.93 8.33
N ALA A 118 8.19 2.80 8.38
CA ALA A 118 7.32 3.73 9.10
C ALA A 118 7.61 3.74 10.59
N ALA A 119 7.71 2.55 11.21
CA ALA A 119 8.04 2.41 12.63
C ALA A 119 9.42 3.01 12.95
N TRP A 120 10.41 2.76 12.11
CA TRP A 120 11.74 3.35 12.27
C TRP A 120 11.72 4.88 12.16
N GLY A 121 10.94 5.42 11.23
CA GLY A 121 10.72 6.87 11.10
C GLY A 121 10.11 7.49 12.35
N ALA A 122 9.15 6.79 12.97
CA ALA A 122 8.53 7.23 14.22
C ALA A 122 9.54 7.31 15.39
N LEU A 123 10.46 6.36 15.49
CA LEU A 123 11.51 6.36 16.51
C LEU A 123 12.51 7.52 16.37
N ARG A 124 12.64 8.11 15.18
CA ARG A 124 13.50 9.28 14.93
C ARG A 124 12.88 10.60 15.39
N HIS A 125 11.67 10.59 15.91
CA HIS A 125 10.98 11.79 16.40
C HIS A 125 11.63 12.38 17.67
N GLY A 126 12.28 11.58 18.52
CA GLY A 126 12.73 11.95 19.86
C GLY A 126 14.18 12.41 20.04
N LYS A 127 15.02 12.47 19.01
CA LYS A 127 16.48 12.74 19.17
C LYS A 127 16.93 14.16 18.77
N GLY A 128 16.12 15.20 18.96
CA GLY A 128 16.45 16.57 18.52
C GLY A 128 16.39 17.69 19.56
N ASP A 129 15.87 17.48 20.76
CA ASP A 129 15.67 18.57 21.74
C ASP A 129 16.56 18.49 22.99
N GLY A 130 17.55 17.61 23.02
CA GLY A 130 18.43 17.44 24.19
C GLY A 130 19.61 18.42 24.33
N ASN A 131 19.78 19.41 23.41
CA ASN A 131 20.95 20.28 23.48
C ASN A 131 20.67 21.73 23.01
N ARG A 132 19.66 22.36 23.59
CA ARG A 132 19.53 23.83 23.64
C ARG A 132 19.13 24.23 25.04
N ALA A 133 20.09 24.13 25.93
CA ALA A 133 20.16 24.89 27.16
C ALA A 133 21.34 25.85 27.04
#